data_77a1ff67f8ceb4eadd8074fc4afb5887
#
_entry.id   77a1ff67f8ceb4eadd8074fc4afb5887
#
_cell.length_a   1.000
_cell.length_b   1.000
_cell.length_c   1.000
_cell.angle_alpha   90.00
_cell.angle_beta   90.00
_cell.angle_gamma   90.00
#
_symmetry.space_group_name_H-M   'P 1'
#
loop_
_entity.id
_entity.type
_entity.pdbx_description
1 polymer ?
#
loop_
_entity_poly.entity_id
_entity_poly.type
_entity_poly.pdbx_seq_one_letter_code
_entity_poly.pdbx_strand_id
1 'polypeptide(L)'
;MRVKKGVKARRRRNRVLKLAKGFRGRRKNAYRRANQAVERALDYSTRDRRRRRREFRALWIVRINAAARLNGTTYSRLAGAMRKAGVLLDRKVLAEIALSLPSDFAAVVRASQA
;
A
#
# COMPACT_ATOMS: atom_id res chain seq x y z
N MET A 1 -27.53 38.81 -29.77
CA MET A 1 -27.86 38.19 -28.47
C MET A 1 -26.62 37.56 -27.87
N ARG A 2 -26.19 37.89 -26.64
CA ARG A 2 -24.98 37.38 -26.01
C ARG A 2 -25.28 36.04 -25.31
N VAL A 3 -24.68 34.98 -25.76
CA VAL A 3 -24.81 33.66 -25.12
C VAL A 3 -23.93 33.60 -23.86
N LYS A 4 -24.55 33.45 -22.69
CA LYS A 4 -23.87 33.22 -21.43
C LYS A 4 -23.62 31.72 -21.28
N LYS A 5 -22.32 31.32 -21.08
CA LYS A 5 -21.96 29.96 -20.74
C LYS A 5 -22.54 29.62 -19.36
N GLY A 6 -23.61 28.83 -19.31
CA GLY A 6 -24.41 28.62 -18.13
C GLY A 6 -23.69 27.85 -16.98
N VAL A 7 -24.43 27.59 -15.92
CA VAL A 7 -23.96 26.97 -14.66
C VAL A 7 -23.27 25.63 -14.87
N LYS A 8 -23.59 24.83 -15.90
CA LYS A 8 -23.02 23.53 -16.21
C LYS A 8 -21.49 23.56 -16.40
N ALA A 9 -20.98 24.56 -17.16
CA ALA A 9 -19.54 24.69 -17.40
C ALA A 9 -18.77 25.04 -16.11
N ARG A 10 -19.34 25.93 -15.28
CA ARG A 10 -18.78 26.30 -13.98
C ARG A 10 -18.74 25.10 -13.02
N ARG A 11 -19.84 24.33 -12.92
CA ARG A 11 -19.92 23.13 -12.08
C ARG A 11 -18.88 22.09 -12.49
N ARG A 12 -18.70 21.83 -13.79
CA ARG A 12 -17.69 20.90 -14.33
C ARG A 12 -16.29 21.34 -13.95
N ARG A 13 -15.94 22.63 -14.13
CA ARG A 13 -14.61 23.16 -13.75
C ARG A 13 -14.37 23.08 -12.26
N ASN A 14 -15.36 23.46 -11.45
CA ASN A 14 -15.24 23.39 -9.99
C ASN A 14 -15.03 21.97 -9.48
N ARG A 15 -15.63 20.94 -10.11
CA ARG A 15 -15.39 19.54 -9.76
C ARG A 15 -13.92 19.17 -9.93
N VAL A 16 -13.31 19.53 -11.05
CA VAL A 16 -11.88 19.26 -11.30
C VAL A 16 -10.99 20.05 -10.34
N LEU A 17 -11.27 21.35 -10.14
CA LEU A 17 -10.50 22.18 -9.22
C LEU A 17 -10.61 21.71 -7.76
N LYS A 18 -11.75 21.12 -7.37
CA LYS A 18 -11.91 20.50 -6.05
C LYS A 18 -10.98 19.30 -5.87
N LEU A 19 -10.83 18.45 -6.90
CA LEU A 19 -9.89 17.32 -6.89
C LEU A 19 -8.41 17.77 -6.92
N ALA A 20 -8.14 18.92 -7.56
CA ALA A 20 -6.81 19.52 -7.63
C ALA A 20 -6.39 20.30 -6.37
N LYS A 21 -7.27 20.39 -5.37
CA LYS A 21 -7.00 21.11 -4.12
C LYS A 21 -5.75 20.55 -3.43
N GLY A 22 -4.83 21.43 -3.03
CA GLY A 22 -3.56 21.05 -2.42
C GLY A 22 -2.42 20.77 -3.41
N PHE A 23 -2.65 20.79 -4.72
CA PHE A 23 -1.61 20.65 -5.72
C PHE A 23 -0.71 21.88 -5.76
N ARG A 24 0.56 21.66 -6.08
CA ARG A 24 1.58 22.70 -6.05
C ARG A 24 1.45 23.69 -7.22
N GLY A 25 1.64 24.98 -6.95
CA GLY A 25 1.65 26.04 -7.95
C GLY A 25 0.30 26.19 -8.66
N ARG A 26 0.34 26.48 -9.95
CA ARG A 26 -0.84 26.70 -10.80
C ARG A 26 -1.66 25.43 -11.11
N ARG A 27 -1.19 24.26 -10.70
CA ARG A 27 -1.91 22.99 -10.87
C ARG A 27 -3.18 22.91 -10.01
N LYS A 28 -3.31 23.75 -8.99
CA LYS A 28 -4.49 23.80 -8.10
C LYS A 28 -5.59 24.74 -8.57
N ASN A 29 -5.27 25.79 -9.35
CA ASN A 29 -6.20 26.90 -9.67
C ASN A 29 -6.37 27.17 -11.16
N ALA A 30 -5.40 26.88 -12.02
CA ALA A 30 -5.51 27.04 -13.47
C ALA A 30 -6.16 25.78 -14.07
N TYR A 31 -7.41 25.86 -14.52
CA TYR A 31 -8.22 24.71 -14.95
C TYR A 31 -7.50 23.75 -15.91
N ARG A 32 -6.86 24.25 -16.98
CA ARG A 32 -6.15 23.40 -17.95
C ARG A 32 -5.04 22.57 -17.29
N ARG A 33 -4.21 23.21 -16.45
CA ARG A 33 -3.12 22.55 -15.73
C ARG A 33 -3.63 21.64 -14.61
N ALA A 34 -4.73 22.05 -13.95
CA ALA A 34 -5.38 21.26 -12.93
C ALA A 34 -5.97 19.98 -13.53
N ASN A 35 -6.63 20.06 -14.69
CA ASN A 35 -7.22 18.90 -15.34
C ASN A 35 -6.16 17.84 -15.68
N GLN A 36 -5.06 18.24 -16.33
CA GLN A 36 -3.95 17.32 -16.64
C GLN A 36 -3.32 16.70 -15.37
N ALA A 37 -3.18 17.49 -14.31
CA ALA A 37 -2.63 17.00 -13.06
C ALA A 37 -3.57 16.01 -12.37
N VAL A 38 -4.89 16.25 -12.40
CA VAL A 38 -5.91 15.35 -11.85
C VAL A 38 -5.97 14.04 -12.64
N GLU A 39 -5.96 14.10 -13.97
CA GLU A 39 -5.93 12.89 -14.81
C GLU A 39 -4.75 11.98 -14.43
N ARG A 40 -3.54 12.53 -14.37
CA ARG A 40 -2.34 11.77 -13.94
C ARG A 40 -2.45 11.26 -12.50
N ALA A 41 -3.01 12.05 -11.59
CA ALA A 41 -3.20 11.63 -10.20
C ALA A 41 -4.17 10.44 -10.10
N LEU A 42 -5.22 10.40 -10.91
CA LEU A 42 -6.16 9.27 -10.96
C LEU A 42 -5.52 8.01 -11.56
N ASP A 43 -4.71 8.16 -12.62
CA ASP A 43 -3.94 7.05 -13.20
C ASP A 43 -2.96 6.47 -12.18
N TYR A 44 -2.21 7.33 -11.49
CA TYR A 44 -1.30 6.91 -10.42
C TYR A 44 -2.05 6.25 -9.27
N SER A 45 -3.20 6.80 -8.87
CA SER A 45 -4.03 6.20 -7.83
C SER A 45 -4.45 4.76 -8.20
N THR A 46 -4.85 4.52 -9.45
CA THR A 46 -5.23 3.18 -9.95
C THR A 46 -4.04 2.24 -9.96
N ARG A 47 -2.91 2.70 -10.51
CA ARG A 47 -1.65 1.93 -10.54
C ARG A 47 -1.18 1.57 -9.14
N ASP A 48 -1.16 2.53 -8.23
CA ASP A 48 -0.57 2.36 -6.90
C ASP A 48 -1.46 1.55 -5.97
N ARG A 49 -2.79 1.55 -6.16
CA ARG A 49 -3.68 0.58 -5.49
C ARG A 49 -3.33 -0.87 -5.82
N ARG A 50 -2.97 -1.16 -7.09
CA ARG A 50 -2.52 -2.50 -7.52
C ARG A 50 -1.13 -2.81 -6.97
N ARG A 51 -0.24 -1.80 -6.91
CA ARG A 51 1.13 -1.93 -6.44
C ARG A 51 1.21 -2.11 -4.93
N ARG A 52 0.33 -1.49 -4.16
CA ARG A 52 0.28 -1.55 -2.69
C ARG A 52 0.32 -2.98 -2.15
N ARG A 53 -0.39 -3.92 -2.77
CA ARG A 53 -0.38 -5.34 -2.37
C ARG A 53 1.03 -5.94 -2.43
N ARG A 54 1.81 -5.62 -3.44
CA ARG A 54 3.19 -6.10 -3.61
C ARG A 54 4.13 -5.44 -2.59
N GLU A 55 3.97 -4.16 -2.35
CA GLU A 55 4.78 -3.38 -1.42
C GLU A 55 4.56 -3.84 0.03
N PHE A 56 3.32 -4.03 0.45
CA PHE A 56 3.04 -4.59 1.77
C PHE A 56 3.57 -6.01 1.93
N ARG A 57 3.45 -6.86 0.91
CA ARG A 57 4.02 -8.20 0.97
C ARG A 57 5.54 -8.16 1.11
N ALA A 58 6.23 -7.29 0.40
CA ALA A 58 7.67 -7.11 0.56
C ALA A 58 8.03 -6.65 1.97
N LEU A 59 7.29 -5.68 2.52
CA LEU A 59 7.48 -5.20 3.89
C LEU A 59 7.29 -6.32 4.93
N TRP A 60 6.24 -7.14 4.81
CA TRP A 60 6.02 -8.27 5.71
C TRP A 60 7.17 -9.27 5.65
N ILE A 61 7.65 -9.60 4.46
CA ILE A 61 8.79 -10.51 4.28
C ILE A 61 10.05 -9.95 4.95
N VAL A 62 10.33 -8.67 4.83
CA VAL A 62 11.47 -8.01 5.50
C VAL A 62 11.36 -8.15 7.02
N ARG A 63 10.19 -7.86 7.60
CA ARG A 63 9.94 -7.96 9.03
C ARG A 63 10.09 -9.39 9.55
N ILE A 64 9.47 -10.36 8.87
CA ILE A 64 9.57 -11.78 9.22
C ILE A 64 11.03 -12.27 9.12
N ASN A 65 11.76 -11.87 8.07
CA ASN A 65 13.14 -12.27 7.90
C ASN A 65 14.05 -11.71 8.98
N ALA A 66 13.85 -10.47 9.40
CA ALA A 66 14.59 -9.89 10.51
C ALA A 66 14.37 -10.68 11.82
N ALA A 67 13.11 -10.97 12.17
CA ALA A 67 12.78 -11.77 13.33
C ALA A 67 13.27 -13.23 13.22
N ALA A 68 13.19 -13.84 12.03
CA ALA A 68 13.70 -15.18 11.78
C ALA A 68 15.22 -15.27 12.02
N ARG A 69 15.98 -14.26 11.57
CA ARG A 69 17.44 -14.19 11.80
C ARG A 69 17.79 -14.08 13.28
N LEU A 70 17.02 -13.34 14.06
CA LEU A 70 17.19 -13.29 15.52
C LEU A 70 16.95 -14.64 16.19
N ASN A 71 16.16 -15.51 15.56
CA ASN A 71 15.88 -16.89 16.00
C ASN A 71 16.75 -17.96 15.27
N GLY A 72 17.87 -17.57 14.67
CA GLY A 72 18.83 -18.49 14.05
C GLY A 72 18.39 -19.12 12.73
N THR A 73 17.33 -18.60 12.09
CA THR A 73 16.82 -19.11 10.81
C THR A 73 16.68 -18.01 9.76
N THR A 74 16.20 -18.34 8.56
CA THR A 74 15.93 -17.39 7.49
C THR A 74 14.47 -17.49 7.07
N TYR A 75 13.95 -16.43 6.44
CA TYR A 75 12.57 -16.42 5.93
C TYR A 75 12.25 -17.65 5.05
N SER A 76 13.15 -18.03 4.15
CA SER A 76 12.93 -19.14 3.23
C SER A 76 12.85 -20.49 3.94
N ARG A 77 13.72 -20.71 4.92
CA ARG A 77 13.71 -21.93 5.76
C ARG A 77 12.46 -21.98 6.62
N LEU A 78 12.13 -20.89 7.29
CA LEU A 78 10.91 -20.78 8.11
C LEU A 78 9.65 -21.01 7.28
N ALA A 79 9.52 -20.38 6.13
CA ALA A 79 8.35 -20.56 5.25
C ALA A 79 8.22 -21.99 4.72
N GLY A 80 9.35 -22.66 4.47
CA GLY A 80 9.39 -24.08 4.09
C GLY A 80 8.98 -24.99 5.24
N ALA A 81 9.50 -24.75 6.45
CA ALA A 81 9.18 -25.49 7.66
C ALA A 81 7.70 -25.35 8.04
N MET A 82 7.16 -24.13 8.06
CA MET A 82 5.73 -23.88 8.32
C MET A 82 4.82 -24.62 7.35
N ARG A 83 5.18 -24.68 6.06
CA ARG A 83 4.40 -25.41 5.06
C ARG A 83 4.41 -26.91 5.34
N LYS A 84 5.56 -27.46 5.73
CA LYS A 84 5.68 -28.88 6.10
C LYS A 84 4.90 -29.22 7.37
N ALA A 85 4.96 -28.34 8.38
CA ALA A 85 4.24 -28.47 9.64
C ALA A 85 2.73 -28.17 9.53
N GLY A 86 2.20 -27.78 8.36
CA GLY A 86 0.80 -27.45 8.17
C GLY A 86 0.35 -26.14 8.87
N VAL A 87 1.27 -25.28 9.24
CA VAL A 87 0.96 -23.99 9.89
C VAL A 87 0.42 -22.98 8.87
N LEU A 88 -0.85 -22.61 8.97
CA LEU A 88 -1.59 -21.78 8.02
C LEU A 88 -1.62 -20.29 8.39
N LEU A 89 -0.56 -19.76 9.01
CA LEU A 89 -0.47 -18.34 9.31
C LEU A 89 -0.06 -17.56 8.06
N ASP A 90 -0.80 -16.49 7.76
CA ASP A 90 -0.46 -15.60 6.65
C ASP A 90 0.72 -14.66 7.01
N ARG A 91 1.31 -14.06 5.97
CA ARG A 91 2.49 -13.17 6.15
C ARG A 91 2.18 -11.90 6.92
N LYS A 92 0.94 -11.41 6.83
CA LYS A 92 0.51 -10.21 7.55
C LYS A 92 0.50 -10.49 9.05
N VAL A 93 -0.14 -11.57 9.47
CA VAL A 93 -0.21 -11.99 10.89
C VAL A 93 1.19 -12.31 11.42
N LEU A 94 2.00 -13.06 10.67
CA LEU A 94 3.38 -13.34 11.07
C LEU A 94 4.24 -12.09 11.25
N ALA A 95 4.10 -11.11 10.37
CA ALA A 95 4.83 -9.85 10.46
C ALA A 95 4.36 -9.01 11.66
N GLU A 96 3.08 -9.10 12.02
CA GLU A 96 2.52 -8.45 13.22
C GLU A 96 3.04 -9.12 14.49
N ILE A 97 2.99 -10.45 14.57
CA ILE A 97 3.55 -11.22 15.70
C ILE A 97 5.05 -10.94 15.84
N ALA A 98 5.78 -10.91 14.74
CA ALA A 98 7.22 -10.63 14.75
C ALA A 98 7.57 -9.25 15.32
N LEU A 99 6.67 -8.28 15.18
CA LEU A 99 6.86 -6.92 15.67
C LEU A 99 6.39 -6.75 17.12
N SER A 100 5.19 -7.25 17.43
CA SER A 100 4.48 -6.98 18.68
C SER A 100 4.76 -8.02 19.76
N LEU A 101 5.02 -9.28 19.39
CA LEU A 101 5.12 -10.44 20.27
C LEU A 101 6.32 -11.32 19.91
N PRO A 102 7.58 -10.89 20.15
CA PRO A 102 8.78 -11.64 19.76
C PRO A 102 8.87 -13.04 20.38
N SER A 103 8.36 -13.22 21.60
CA SER A 103 8.29 -14.51 22.31
C SER A 103 7.42 -15.53 21.55
N ASP A 104 6.26 -15.07 21.06
CA ASP A 104 5.29 -15.90 20.35
C ASP A 104 5.82 -16.24 18.96
N PHE A 105 6.53 -15.30 18.33
CA PHE A 105 7.22 -15.57 17.08
C PHE A 105 8.29 -16.67 17.25
N ALA A 106 9.05 -16.65 18.34
CA ALA A 106 10.01 -17.69 18.66
C ALA A 106 9.31 -19.06 18.90
N ALA A 107 8.14 -19.07 19.51
CA ALA A 107 7.32 -20.29 19.66
C ALA A 107 6.87 -20.84 18.29
N VAL A 108 6.41 -19.97 17.37
CA VAL A 108 6.05 -20.37 16.00
C VAL A 108 7.26 -20.96 15.26
N VAL A 109 8.46 -20.35 15.39
CA VAL A 109 9.69 -20.90 14.78
C VAL A 109 9.96 -22.31 15.32
N ARG A 110 9.93 -22.51 16.62
CA ARG A 110 10.15 -23.84 17.26
C ARG A 110 9.13 -24.88 16.81
N ALA A 111 7.84 -24.53 16.85
CA ALA A 111 6.77 -25.42 16.42
C ALA A 111 6.85 -25.81 14.94
N SER A 112 7.41 -24.96 14.08
CA SER A 112 7.58 -25.27 12.66
C SER A 112 8.80 -26.13 12.37
N GLN A 113 9.75 -26.26 13.30
CA GLN A 113 10.96 -27.05 13.14
C GLN A 113 10.89 -28.43 13.80
N ALA A 114 9.87 -28.64 14.64
CA ALA A 114 9.55 -29.91 15.25
C ALA A 114 8.94 -30.87 14.23
#